data_cf82768cefce05e8967571625351d8c2
#
_entry.id   cf82768cefce05e8967571625351d8c2
#
_cell.length_a   1.000
_cell.length_b   1.000
_cell.length_c   1.000
_cell.angle_alpha   90.00
_cell.angle_beta   90.00
_cell.angle_gamma   90.00
#
_symmetry.space_group_name_H-M   'P 1'
#
loop_
_entity.id
_entity.type
_entity.pdbx_description
1 polymer ?
#
loop_
_entity_poly.entity_id
_entity_poly.type
_entity_poly.pdbx_seq_one_letter_code
_entity_poly.pdbx_strand_id
1 'polypeptide(L)'
;VFSQAVTTEEAVEEAERALDIIKGYDIKLPIYFDSEYSGAPNRTGRADGLTKAERTSLAIAFCETVRNAGYKPGVYASKSFFYNNLGYAAFQSRGYEIWLAHHISSVTDFKYPYNIWQYTSKGSIGGVQSEYADLDIAYYDYANDSDMSERGKNVMVTASSDDFLSFVNTEEKITRYIKTGLASDKEEALRAASLITNQNASKALIDAINKLN
;
A
#
# COMPACT_ATOMS: atom_id res chain seq x y z
N VAL A 1 9.46 -7.75 -0.29
CA VAL A 1 10.00 -9.12 -0.25
C VAL A 1 9.20 -9.91 0.77
N PHE A 2 8.49 -10.96 0.31
CA PHE A 2 7.81 -11.88 1.20
C PHE A 2 8.84 -12.70 1.96
N SER A 3 9.00 -12.41 3.25
CA SER A 3 10.08 -12.98 4.04
C SER A 3 9.74 -14.37 4.63
N GLN A 4 10.67 -15.28 4.52
CA GLN A 4 10.66 -16.56 5.21
C GLN A 4 11.89 -16.74 6.11
N ALA A 5 12.62 -15.66 6.35
CA ALA A 5 13.76 -15.64 7.26
C ALA A 5 13.35 -16.02 8.70
N VAL A 6 14.18 -16.76 9.38
CA VAL A 6 14.04 -17.12 10.80
C VAL A 6 15.24 -16.67 11.64
N THR A 7 16.29 -16.14 10.99
CA THR A 7 17.42 -15.48 11.63
C THR A 7 17.67 -14.12 11.02
N THR A 8 18.37 -13.25 11.72
CA THR A 8 18.72 -11.91 11.23
C THR A 8 19.67 -11.97 10.02
N GLU A 9 20.54 -12.96 9.98
CA GLU A 9 21.43 -13.23 8.86
C GLU A 9 20.64 -13.55 7.59
N GLU A 10 19.64 -14.41 7.69
CA GLU A 10 18.74 -14.73 6.56
C GLU A 10 17.96 -13.50 6.10
N ALA A 11 17.48 -12.66 7.02
CA ALA A 11 16.80 -11.43 6.65
C ALA A 11 17.72 -10.43 5.90
N VAL A 12 19.00 -10.39 6.27
CA VAL A 12 20.04 -9.64 5.54
C VAL A 12 20.24 -10.24 4.14
N GLU A 13 20.36 -11.56 4.02
CA GLU A 13 20.50 -12.25 2.73
C GLU A 13 19.30 -12.02 1.81
N GLU A 14 18.05 -12.03 2.34
CA GLU A 14 16.86 -11.69 1.58
C GLU A 14 16.90 -10.24 1.06
N ALA A 15 17.35 -9.29 1.89
CA ALA A 15 17.52 -7.89 1.49
C ALA A 15 18.60 -7.75 0.40
N GLU A 16 19.77 -8.35 0.60
CA GLU A 16 20.88 -8.33 -0.39
C GLU A 16 20.44 -8.93 -1.71
N ARG A 17 19.69 -10.04 -1.68
CA ARG A 17 19.15 -10.67 -2.87
C ARG A 17 18.17 -9.76 -3.62
N ALA A 18 17.29 -9.06 -2.88
CA ALA A 18 16.39 -8.09 -3.49
C ALA A 18 17.16 -6.93 -4.13
N LEU A 19 18.19 -6.42 -3.45
CA LEU A 19 19.05 -5.35 -3.95
C LEU A 19 19.80 -5.76 -5.23
N ASP A 20 20.29 -6.97 -5.29
CA ASP A 20 20.94 -7.51 -6.50
C ASP A 20 19.96 -7.59 -7.69
N ILE A 21 18.71 -8.01 -7.44
CA ILE A 21 17.68 -8.12 -8.50
C ILE A 21 17.33 -6.74 -9.07
N ILE A 22 17.23 -5.73 -8.23
CA ILE A 22 16.83 -4.38 -8.65
C ILE A 22 17.99 -3.53 -9.16
N LYS A 23 19.21 -4.05 -9.12
CA LYS A 23 20.41 -3.34 -9.57
C LYS A 23 20.28 -2.87 -11.02
N GLY A 24 20.42 -1.57 -11.22
CA GLY A 24 20.28 -0.95 -12.54
C GLY A 24 18.87 -0.50 -12.90
N TYR A 25 17.90 -0.73 -12.04
CA TYR A 25 16.55 -0.17 -12.17
C TYR A 25 16.41 1.12 -11.37
N ASP A 26 15.63 2.06 -11.87
CA ASP A 26 15.27 3.30 -11.18
C ASP A 26 14.10 3.05 -10.23
N ILE A 27 14.38 2.55 -9.04
CA ILE A 27 13.38 2.22 -8.02
C ILE A 27 13.02 3.48 -7.22
N LYS A 28 11.78 3.90 -7.31
CA LYS A 28 11.24 5.07 -6.60
C LYS A 28 10.51 4.72 -5.31
N LEU A 29 9.83 3.57 -5.29
CA LEU A 29 9.11 3.11 -4.10
C LEU A 29 10.07 2.53 -3.06
N PRO A 30 9.69 2.55 -1.77
CA PRO A 30 10.42 1.84 -0.73
C PRO A 30 10.50 0.33 -0.99
N ILE A 31 11.52 -0.31 -0.45
CA ILE A 31 11.66 -1.77 -0.47
C ILE A 31 11.11 -2.30 0.84
N TYR A 32 10.06 -3.11 0.75
CA TYR A 32 9.31 -3.57 1.91
C TYR A 32 9.70 -4.98 2.34
N PHE A 33 9.91 -5.14 3.66
CA PHE A 33 9.87 -6.43 4.34
C PHE A 33 8.41 -6.82 4.54
N ASP A 34 7.97 -7.87 3.86
CA ASP A 34 6.61 -8.38 3.91
C ASP A 34 6.52 -9.51 4.93
N SER A 35 5.78 -9.25 6.01
CA SER A 35 5.65 -10.17 7.14
C SER A 35 4.21 -10.67 7.30
N GLU A 36 3.99 -11.91 6.91
CA GLU A 36 2.69 -12.58 6.95
C GLU A 36 2.82 -14.03 7.40
N TYR A 37 1.70 -14.71 7.62
CA TYR A 37 1.68 -16.17 7.74
C TYR A 37 1.69 -16.80 6.34
N SER A 38 2.60 -17.74 6.11
CA SER A 38 2.73 -18.43 4.82
C SER A 38 2.00 -19.78 4.78
N GLY A 39 1.80 -20.42 5.92
CA GLY A 39 1.16 -21.73 6.04
C GLY A 39 -0.31 -21.69 6.45
N ALA A 40 -1.06 -20.69 5.99
CA ALA A 40 -2.50 -20.61 6.31
C ALA A 40 -3.29 -21.78 5.70
N PRO A 41 -4.34 -22.29 6.40
CA PRO A 41 -4.83 -21.86 7.71
C PRO A 41 -4.05 -22.41 8.92
N ASN A 42 -3.17 -23.40 8.71
CA ASN A 42 -2.58 -24.21 9.79
C ASN A 42 -1.32 -23.58 10.41
N ARG A 43 -0.84 -22.45 9.86
CA ARG A 43 0.38 -21.77 10.33
C ARG A 43 1.60 -22.68 10.38
N THR A 44 1.82 -23.41 9.28
CA THR A 44 2.92 -24.38 9.12
C THR A 44 4.08 -23.84 8.30
N GLY A 45 4.04 -22.56 7.92
CA GLY A 45 5.13 -21.89 7.22
C GLY A 45 6.37 -21.79 8.12
N ARG A 46 7.53 -21.72 7.49
CA ARG A 46 8.84 -21.69 8.15
C ARG A 46 8.93 -20.61 9.22
N ALA A 47 8.46 -19.41 8.92
CA ALA A 47 8.49 -18.25 9.81
C ALA A 47 7.23 -18.11 10.68
N ASP A 48 6.23 -19.00 10.55
CA ASP A 48 4.92 -18.80 11.18
C ASP A 48 4.96 -18.92 12.71
N GLY A 49 5.92 -19.68 13.26
CA GLY A 49 6.11 -19.86 14.69
C GLY A 49 6.90 -18.76 15.41
N LEU A 50 7.39 -17.76 14.70
CA LEU A 50 8.21 -16.70 15.29
C LEU A 50 7.41 -15.81 16.24
N THR A 51 8.05 -15.41 17.32
CA THR A 51 7.53 -14.42 18.27
C THR A 51 7.51 -13.02 17.68
N LYS A 52 6.77 -12.11 18.31
CA LYS A 52 6.74 -10.68 17.97
C LYS A 52 8.15 -10.05 17.99
N ALA A 53 8.97 -10.40 18.98
CA ALA A 53 10.32 -9.86 19.11
C ALA A 53 11.23 -10.32 17.96
N GLU A 54 11.20 -11.62 17.64
CA GLU A 54 11.98 -12.17 16.54
C GLU A 54 11.58 -11.55 15.21
N ARG A 55 10.28 -11.54 14.85
CA ARG A 55 9.81 -10.90 13.61
C ARG A 55 10.22 -9.44 13.51
N THR A 56 10.17 -8.72 14.63
CA THR A 56 10.59 -7.31 14.66
C THR A 56 12.09 -7.17 14.39
N SER A 57 12.91 -8.05 14.96
CA SER A 57 14.37 -8.03 14.75
C SER A 57 14.72 -8.37 13.29
N LEU A 58 14.03 -9.33 12.68
CA LEU A 58 14.22 -9.66 11.26
C LEU A 58 13.86 -8.48 10.35
N ALA A 59 12.70 -7.85 10.58
CA ALA A 59 12.28 -6.67 9.83
C ALA A 59 13.29 -5.53 9.96
N ILE A 60 13.86 -5.33 11.15
CA ILE A 60 14.91 -4.32 11.37
C ILE A 60 16.17 -4.66 10.59
N ALA A 61 16.67 -5.91 10.65
CA ALA A 61 17.87 -6.33 9.93
C ALA A 61 17.72 -6.13 8.42
N PHE A 62 16.60 -6.55 7.85
CA PHE A 62 16.27 -6.32 6.44
C PHE A 62 16.25 -4.82 6.10
N CYS A 63 15.48 -4.03 6.86
CA CYS A 63 15.31 -2.60 6.60
C CYS A 63 16.62 -1.81 6.74
N GLU A 64 17.49 -2.13 7.69
CA GLU A 64 18.78 -1.47 7.80
C GLU A 64 19.72 -1.84 6.64
N THR A 65 19.67 -3.07 6.14
CA THR A 65 20.42 -3.47 4.93
C THR A 65 19.95 -2.67 3.71
N VAL A 66 18.66 -2.54 3.51
CA VAL A 66 18.05 -1.72 2.44
C VAL A 66 18.46 -0.25 2.58
N ARG A 67 18.40 0.30 3.79
CA ARG A 67 18.81 1.69 4.07
C ARG A 67 20.28 1.94 3.76
N ASN A 68 21.16 1.02 4.20
CA ASN A 68 22.59 1.13 3.98
C ASN A 68 22.97 1.09 2.49
N ALA A 69 22.13 0.47 1.66
CA ALA A 69 22.24 0.48 0.21
C ALA A 69 21.68 1.74 -0.46
N GLY A 70 21.15 2.70 0.31
CA GLY A 70 20.63 3.99 -0.19
C GLY A 70 19.16 3.99 -0.60
N TYR A 71 18.39 2.93 -0.31
CA TYR A 71 16.97 2.86 -0.59
C TYR A 71 16.12 3.18 0.64
N LYS A 72 14.87 3.61 0.42
CA LYS A 72 13.89 3.77 1.50
C LYS A 72 13.41 2.38 1.95
N PRO A 73 13.56 2.01 3.24
CA PRO A 73 13.06 0.76 3.75
C PRO A 73 11.64 0.88 4.29
N GLY A 74 10.88 -0.18 4.22
CA GLY A 74 9.54 -0.25 4.80
C GLY A 74 9.15 -1.64 5.29
N VAL A 75 8.01 -1.71 5.97
CA VAL A 75 7.41 -2.96 6.44
C VAL A 75 5.97 -3.02 5.95
N TYR A 76 5.64 -4.13 5.28
CA TYR A 76 4.27 -4.48 4.92
C TYR A 76 3.75 -5.57 5.84
N ALA A 77 2.53 -5.38 6.29
CA ALA A 77 1.77 -6.39 7.01
C ALA A 77 0.28 -6.04 7.08
N SER A 78 -0.55 -7.02 7.45
CA SER A 78 -1.94 -6.76 7.78
C SER A 78 -2.08 -5.96 9.08
N LYS A 79 -3.22 -5.27 9.23
CA LYS A 79 -3.58 -4.53 10.47
C LYS A 79 -3.40 -5.39 11.73
N SER A 80 -3.94 -6.62 11.70
CA SER A 80 -3.84 -7.53 12.84
C SER A 80 -2.40 -7.94 13.14
N PHE A 81 -1.58 -8.04 12.09
CA PHE A 81 -0.18 -8.42 12.23
C PHE A 81 0.64 -7.30 12.87
N PHE A 82 0.42 -6.03 12.48
CA PHE A 82 1.05 -4.88 13.13
C PHE A 82 0.71 -4.78 14.62
N TYR A 83 -0.52 -5.11 15.02
CA TYR A 83 -0.88 -5.06 16.43
C TYR A 83 -0.29 -6.22 17.24
N ASN A 84 -0.31 -7.43 16.71
CA ASN A 84 -0.07 -8.64 17.47
C ASN A 84 1.33 -9.23 17.27
N ASN A 85 1.90 -9.10 16.07
CA ASN A 85 3.07 -9.87 15.64
C ASN A 85 4.30 -9.01 15.34
N LEU A 86 4.17 -7.69 15.33
CA LEU A 86 5.26 -6.76 14.97
C LEU A 86 5.38 -5.61 15.99
N GLY A 87 6.60 -5.19 16.24
CA GLY A 87 6.91 -4.06 17.13
C GLY A 87 6.81 -2.72 16.40
N TYR A 88 5.61 -2.28 16.05
CA TYR A 88 5.36 -1.07 15.27
C TYR A 88 6.16 0.15 15.74
N ALA A 89 6.22 0.41 17.06
CA ALA A 89 6.97 1.55 17.62
C ALA A 89 8.46 1.53 17.27
N ALA A 90 9.05 0.34 17.13
CA ALA A 90 10.45 0.19 16.74
C ALA A 90 10.68 0.56 15.26
N PHE A 91 9.70 0.39 14.40
CA PHE A 91 9.74 0.80 13.00
C PHE A 91 9.56 2.31 12.88
N GLN A 92 8.59 2.86 13.58
CA GLN A 92 8.33 4.29 13.58
C GLN A 92 9.51 5.10 14.10
N SER A 93 10.15 4.66 15.19
CA SER A 93 11.35 5.34 15.74
C SER A 93 12.56 5.35 14.80
N ARG A 94 12.57 4.43 13.83
CA ARG A 94 13.59 4.34 12.78
C ARG A 94 13.19 5.03 11.48
N GLY A 95 11.97 5.56 11.38
CA GLY A 95 11.46 6.20 10.17
C GLY A 95 11.28 5.22 9.01
N TYR A 96 10.91 3.95 9.29
CA TYR A 96 10.55 3.01 8.23
C TYR A 96 9.17 3.33 7.68
N GLU A 97 9.01 3.17 6.37
CA GLU A 97 7.73 3.27 5.70
C GLU A 97 6.79 2.13 6.11
N ILE A 98 5.51 2.41 6.26
CA ILE A 98 4.51 1.42 6.62
C ILE A 98 3.52 1.24 5.48
N TRP A 99 3.44 0.01 4.98
CA TRP A 99 2.43 -0.42 4.02
C TRP A 99 1.43 -1.33 4.73
N LEU A 100 0.26 -0.77 4.98
CA LEU A 100 -0.80 -1.42 5.73
C LEU A 100 -1.73 -2.20 4.80
N ALA A 101 -1.94 -3.49 5.05
CA ALA A 101 -3.04 -4.23 4.46
C ALA A 101 -4.23 -4.27 5.44
N HIS A 102 -5.35 -3.72 5.00
CA HIS A 102 -6.62 -3.78 5.71
C HIS A 102 -7.78 -3.72 4.73
N HIS A 103 -8.23 -4.88 4.29
CA HIS A 103 -9.26 -5.04 3.27
C HIS A 103 -10.64 -4.83 3.87
N ILE A 104 -11.15 -3.61 3.76
CA ILE A 104 -12.48 -3.21 4.25
C ILE A 104 -13.13 -2.24 3.27
N SER A 105 -14.45 -2.13 3.34
CA SER A 105 -15.27 -1.25 2.50
C SER A 105 -15.38 0.19 3.01
N SER A 106 -14.67 0.54 4.08
CA SER A 106 -14.64 1.88 4.70
C SER A 106 -13.20 2.29 4.98
N VAL A 107 -12.98 3.54 5.39
CA VAL A 107 -11.66 3.98 5.83
C VAL A 107 -11.15 3.08 6.96
N THR A 108 -9.87 2.73 6.90
CA THR A 108 -9.23 1.90 7.92
C THR A 108 -9.28 2.58 9.30
N ASP A 109 -9.58 1.80 10.33
CA ASP A 109 -9.52 2.21 11.73
C ASP A 109 -8.14 1.90 12.38
N PHE A 110 -7.11 1.67 11.57
CA PHE A 110 -5.75 1.50 12.05
C PHE A 110 -5.27 2.78 12.74
N LYS A 111 -4.78 2.65 13.99
CA LYS A 111 -4.54 3.80 14.88
C LYS A 111 -3.17 4.44 14.74
N TYR A 112 -2.30 3.85 13.96
CA TYR A 112 -0.93 4.33 13.79
C TYR A 112 -0.70 4.91 12.40
N PRO A 113 0.27 5.82 12.20
CA PRO A 113 0.66 6.32 10.88
C PRO A 113 1.03 5.20 9.89
N TYR A 114 0.67 5.37 8.64
CA TYR A 114 1.06 4.50 7.52
C TYR A 114 1.20 5.34 6.25
N ASN A 115 1.96 4.82 5.28
CA ASN A 115 2.34 5.52 4.06
C ASN A 115 1.59 5.00 2.84
N ILE A 116 1.34 3.69 2.81
CA ILE A 116 0.53 3.02 1.78
C ILE A 116 -0.55 2.19 2.48
N TRP A 117 -1.75 2.18 1.91
CA TRP A 117 -2.85 1.34 2.36
C TRP A 117 -3.36 0.46 1.23
N GLN A 118 -3.18 -0.85 1.35
CA GLN A 118 -3.81 -1.86 0.53
C GLN A 118 -5.24 -2.07 1.06
N TYR A 119 -6.22 -1.56 0.32
CA TYR A 119 -7.60 -1.55 0.78
C TYR A 119 -8.43 -2.74 0.27
N THR A 120 -7.95 -3.44 -0.76
CA THR A 120 -8.55 -4.66 -1.28
C THR A 120 -7.54 -5.56 -1.97
N SER A 121 -7.80 -6.86 -1.96
CA SER A 121 -7.11 -7.87 -2.76
C SER A 121 -8.02 -8.47 -3.84
N LYS A 122 -9.15 -7.82 -4.14
CA LYS A 122 -10.15 -8.27 -5.10
C LYS A 122 -10.52 -7.18 -6.09
N GLY A 123 -9.54 -6.29 -6.38
CA GLY A 123 -9.71 -5.24 -7.35
C GLY A 123 -9.72 -5.77 -8.78
N SER A 124 -10.35 -5.01 -9.69
CA SER A 124 -10.33 -5.27 -11.12
C SER A 124 -9.76 -4.06 -11.83
N ILE A 125 -8.72 -4.26 -12.63
CA ILE A 125 -8.05 -3.20 -13.40
C ILE A 125 -8.19 -3.51 -14.88
N GLY A 126 -8.65 -2.54 -15.68
CA GLY A 126 -8.74 -2.68 -17.13
C GLY A 126 -7.36 -3.01 -17.74
N GLY A 127 -7.30 -4.06 -18.56
CA GLY A 127 -6.07 -4.51 -19.21
C GLY A 127 -5.24 -5.52 -18.40
N VAL A 128 -5.56 -5.74 -17.12
CA VAL A 128 -4.96 -6.80 -16.31
C VAL A 128 -5.83 -8.06 -16.42
N GLN A 129 -5.23 -9.17 -16.84
CA GLN A 129 -5.95 -10.45 -17.01
C GLN A 129 -6.16 -11.23 -15.71
N SER A 130 -5.70 -10.71 -14.57
CA SER A 130 -5.95 -11.33 -13.27
C SER A 130 -7.42 -11.17 -12.88
N GLU A 131 -8.01 -12.22 -12.32
CA GLU A 131 -9.35 -12.18 -11.75
C GLU A 131 -9.41 -11.21 -10.56
N TYR A 132 -8.30 -11.11 -9.82
CA TYR A 132 -8.15 -10.22 -8.66
C TYR A 132 -6.81 -9.50 -8.73
N ALA A 133 -6.84 -8.22 -8.34
CA ALA A 133 -5.65 -7.39 -8.15
C ALA A 133 -5.69 -6.73 -6.77
N ASP A 134 -4.53 -6.60 -6.15
CA ASP A 134 -4.37 -5.77 -4.97
C ASP A 134 -4.42 -4.31 -5.40
N LEU A 135 -5.21 -3.50 -4.68
CA LEU A 135 -5.30 -2.07 -4.92
C LEU A 135 -4.88 -1.29 -3.69
N ASP A 136 -4.10 -0.25 -3.92
CA ASP A 136 -3.42 0.52 -2.90
C ASP A 136 -3.64 2.02 -3.06
N ILE A 137 -3.58 2.73 -1.94
CA ILE A 137 -3.50 4.19 -1.88
C ILE A 137 -2.17 4.57 -1.27
N ALA A 138 -1.31 5.23 -2.04
CA ALA A 138 -0.07 5.83 -1.54
C ALA A 138 -0.31 7.28 -1.15
N TYR A 139 0.17 7.68 0.04
CA TYR A 139 0.05 9.03 0.58
C TYR A 139 1.29 9.89 0.35
N TYR A 140 2.25 9.36 -0.38
CA TYR A 140 3.46 10.03 -0.81
C TYR A 140 3.65 9.83 -2.32
N ASP A 141 4.01 10.88 -3.04
CA ASP A 141 4.36 10.80 -4.46
C ASP A 141 5.82 10.38 -4.62
N TYR A 142 6.05 9.09 -4.58
CA TYR A 142 7.39 8.52 -4.71
C TYR A 142 8.03 8.81 -6.07
N ALA A 143 7.24 9.02 -7.11
CA ALA A 143 7.76 9.31 -8.45
C ALA A 143 8.41 10.70 -8.53
N ASN A 144 7.84 11.67 -7.82
CA ASN A 144 8.32 13.05 -7.81
C ASN A 144 9.02 13.42 -6.49
N ASP A 145 9.25 12.45 -5.61
CA ASP A 145 9.86 12.63 -4.27
C ASP A 145 9.23 13.78 -3.47
N SER A 146 7.90 13.90 -3.55
CA SER A 146 7.15 14.94 -2.87
C SER A 146 6.18 14.36 -1.86
N ASP A 147 6.17 14.96 -0.66
CA ASP A 147 5.20 14.61 0.36
C ASP A 147 3.79 15.03 -0.07
N MET A 148 2.94 14.06 -0.38
CA MET A 148 1.51 14.28 -0.60
C MET A 148 0.75 14.42 0.73
N SER A 149 1.47 14.43 1.87
CA SER A 149 0.88 14.39 3.20
C SER A 149 -0.04 15.58 3.49
N GLU A 150 0.21 16.75 2.91
CA GLU A 150 -0.74 17.86 3.00
C GLU A 150 -1.99 17.61 2.13
N ARG A 151 -1.85 16.92 1.00
CA ARG A 151 -2.98 16.48 0.16
C ARG A 151 -3.62 15.21 0.71
N GLY A 152 -2.81 14.22 1.11
CA GLY A 152 -3.27 12.96 1.68
C GLY A 152 -3.82 13.09 3.10
N LYS A 153 -3.24 13.90 3.98
CA LYS A 153 -3.79 14.21 5.30
C LYS A 153 -5.15 14.87 5.21
N ASN A 154 -5.35 15.78 4.26
CA ASN A 154 -6.64 16.41 4.02
C ASN A 154 -7.68 15.42 3.45
N VAL A 155 -7.28 14.42 2.68
CA VAL A 155 -8.17 13.36 2.19
C VAL A 155 -8.51 12.38 3.32
N MET A 156 -7.57 12.05 4.21
CA MET A 156 -7.77 11.06 5.28
C MET A 156 -8.41 11.60 6.55
N VAL A 157 -8.11 12.84 6.94
CA VAL A 157 -8.64 13.42 8.20
C VAL A 157 -10.06 13.97 8.03
N THR A 158 -10.47 14.23 6.80
CA THR A 158 -11.79 14.78 6.50
C THR A 158 -12.68 13.86 5.65
N ALA A 159 -12.15 12.75 5.14
CA ALA A 159 -12.97 11.79 4.41
C ALA A 159 -13.89 11.06 5.39
N SER A 160 -15.16 11.37 5.32
CA SER A 160 -16.21 10.52 5.92
C SER A 160 -16.17 9.14 5.23
N SER A 161 -16.76 8.13 5.87
CA SER A 161 -16.93 6.82 5.24
C SER A 161 -17.63 6.93 3.86
N ASP A 162 -18.46 7.96 3.70
CA ASP A 162 -19.20 8.25 2.45
C ASP A 162 -18.27 8.79 1.35
N ASP A 163 -17.28 9.62 1.70
CA ASP A 163 -16.28 10.11 0.75
C ASP A 163 -15.36 8.98 0.26
N PHE A 164 -14.98 8.05 1.13
CA PHE A 164 -14.19 6.90 0.74
C PHE A 164 -14.96 5.98 -0.22
N LEU A 165 -16.22 5.66 0.11
CA LEU A 165 -17.08 4.87 -0.78
C LEU A 165 -17.32 5.58 -2.12
N SER A 166 -17.46 6.90 -2.10
CA SER A 166 -17.59 7.72 -3.31
C SER A 166 -16.32 7.69 -4.14
N PHE A 167 -15.13 7.67 -3.51
CA PHE A 167 -13.85 7.56 -4.19
C PHE A 167 -13.68 6.20 -4.87
N VAL A 168 -13.91 5.10 -4.15
CA VAL A 168 -13.85 3.73 -4.70
C VAL A 168 -14.86 3.54 -5.85
N ASN A 169 -16.10 4.01 -5.67
CA ASN A 169 -17.12 3.97 -6.72
C ASN A 169 -16.72 4.79 -7.96
N THR A 170 -16.04 5.92 -7.77
CA THR A 170 -15.51 6.73 -8.87
C THR A 170 -14.40 6.00 -9.62
N GLU A 171 -13.50 5.33 -8.91
CA GLU A 171 -12.40 4.56 -9.49
C GLU A 171 -12.93 3.40 -10.35
N GLU A 172 -13.94 2.66 -9.88
CA GLU A 172 -14.59 1.61 -10.64
C GLU A 172 -15.20 2.16 -11.96
N LYS A 173 -15.82 3.34 -11.91
CA LYS A 173 -16.42 3.98 -13.07
C LYS A 173 -15.39 4.51 -14.06
N ILE A 174 -14.27 5.07 -13.57
CA ILE A 174 -13.12 5.45 -14.40
C ILE A 174 -12.55 4.22 -15.12
N THR A 175 -12.36 3.14 -14.40
CA THR A 175 -11.86 1.87 -14.95
C THR A 175 -12.79 1.34 -16.05
N ARG A 176 -14.10 1.42 -15.83
CA ARG A 176 -15.08 1.02 -16.84
C ARG A 176 -14.99 1.93 -18.07
N TYR A 177 -14.90 3.25 -17.91
CA TYR A 177 -14.73 4.19 -19.03
C TYR A 177 -13.45 3.90 -19.83
N ILE A 178 -12.31 3.68 -19.16
CA ILE A 178 -11.06 3.32 -19.83
C ILE A 178 -11.24 2.05 -20.69
N LYS A 179 -12.00 1.07 -20.19
CA LYS A 179 -12.24 -0.19 -20.87
C LYS A 179 -13.21 -0.08 -22.05
N THR A 180 -14.24 0.74 -21.93
CA THR A 180 -15.34 0.79 -22.90
C THR A 180 -15.22 1.94 -23.90
N GLY A 181 -14.61 3.05 -23.50
CA GLY A 181 -14.57 4.30 -24.25
C GLY A 181 -15.93 4.98 -24.45
N LEU A 182 -16.99 4.49 -23.79
CA LEU A 182 -18.35 4.99 -23.97
C LEU A 182 -18.53 6.34 -23.26
N ALA A 183 -19.17 7.31 -23.94
CA ALA A 183 -19.47 8.62 -23.40
C ALA A 183 -20.33 8.54 -22.12
N SER A 184 -21.27 7.59 -22.06
CA SER A 184 -22.09 7.33 -20.88
C SER A 184 -21.28 6.93 -19.65
N ASP A 185 -20.21 6.12 -19.83
CA ASP A 185 -19.34 5.71 -18.74
C ASP A 185 -18.47 6.87 -18.26
N LYS A 186 -18.08 7.78 -19.17
CA LYS A 186 -17.40 9.03 -18.83
C LYS A 186 -18.27 9.94 -17.96
N GLU A 187 -19.52 10.12 -18.36
CA GLU A 187 -20.49 10.92 -17.60
C GLU A 187 -20.73 10.35 -16.19
N GLU A 188 -20.84 9.02 -16.06
CA GLU A 188 -20.99 8.37 -14.76
C GLU A 188 -19.75 8.54 -13.88
N ALA A 189 -18.55 8.46 -14.45
CA ALA A 189 -17.31 8.68 -13.72
C ALA A 189 -17.20 10.14 -13.24
N LEU A 190 -17.51 11.11 -14.11
CA LEU A 190 -17.53 12.54 -13.75
C LEU A 190 -18.57 12.85 -12.67
N ARG A 191 -19.77 12.26 -12.78
CA ARG A 191 -20.81 12.41 -11.77
C ARG A 191 -20.39 11.84 -10.42
N ALA A 192 -19.76 10.65 -10.40
CA ALA A 192 -19.28 10.06 -9.16
C ALA A 192 -18.16 10.91 -8.54
N ALA A 193 -17.24 11.42 -9.34
CA ALA A 193 -16.17 12.31 -8.85
C ALA A 193 -16.73 13.60 -8.24
N SER A 194 -17.82 14.15 -8.77
CA SER A 194 -18.45 15.36 -8.25
C SER A 194 -19.18 15.18 -6.90
N LEU A 195 -19.45 13.94 -6.50
CA LEU A 195 -20.07 13.63 -5.22
C LEU A 195 -19.06 13.54 -4.07
N ILE A 196 -17.78 13.59 -4.37
CA ILE A 196 -16.71 13.60 -3.35
C ILE A 196 -16.73 14.98 -2.67
N THR A 197 -16.91 15.01 -1.36
CA THR A 197 -17.06 16.26 -0.60
C THR A 197 -15.76 17.02 -0.48
N ASN A 198 -14.61 16.33 -0.56
CA ASN A 198 -13.31 16.99 -0.66
C ASN A 198 -13.13 17.63 -2.05
N GLN A 199 -13.31 18.96 -2.13
CA GLN A 199 -13.27 19.70 -3.39
C GLN A 199 -11.97 19.55 -4.18
N ASN A 200 -10.82 19.43 -3.50
CA ASN A 200 -9.52 19.26 -4.17
C ASN A 200 -9.40 17.86 -4.79
N ALA A 201 -9.83 16.82 -4.09
CA ALA A 201 -9.84 15.45 -4.59
C ALA A 201 -10.83 15.30 -5.75
N SER A 202 -12.04 15.84 -5.59
CA SER A 202 -13.06 15.87 -6.64
C SER A 202 -12.54 16.54 -7.91
N LYS A 203 -11.97 17.73 -7.80
CA LYS A 203 -11.40 18.48 -8.93
C LYS A 203 -10.27 17.71 -9.61
N ALA A 204 -9.34 17.14 -8.84
CA ALA A 204 -8.22 16.36 -9.39
C ALA A 204 -8.70 15.14 -10.21
N LEU A 205 -9.73 14.43 -9.72
CA LEU A 205 -10.32 13.30 -10.43
C LEU A 205 -11.07 13.75 -11.70
N ILE A 206 -11.84 14.83 -11.64
CA ILE A 206 -12.54 15.38 -12.79
C ILE A 206 -11.54 15.80 -13.88
N ASP A 207 -10.45 16.47 -13.49
CA ASP A 207 -9.39 16.88 -14.41
C ASP A 207 -8.68 15.66 -15.04
N ALA A 208 -8.46 14.61 -14.26
CA ALA A 208 -7.89 13.35 -14.75
C ALA A 208 -8.82 12.65 -15.75
N ILE A 209 -10.11 12.49 -15.42
CA ILE A 209 -11.11 11.88 -16.31
C ILE A 209 -11.22 12.63 -17.64
N ASN A 210 -11.18 13.95 -17.60
CA ASN A 210 -11.26 14.78 -18.81
C ASN A 210 -10.02 14.67 -19.73
N LYS A 211 -8.87 14.23 -19.20
CA LYS A 211 -7.65 13.97 -19.97
C LYS A 211 -7.61 12.57 -20.59
N LEU A 212 -8.50 11.66 -20.16
CA LEU A 212 -8.66 10.36 -20.77
C LEU A 212 -9.49 10.53 -22.07
N ASN A 213 -8.82 10.62 -23.20
CA ASN A 213 -9.43 10.69 -24.54
C ASN A 213 -9.13 9.41 -25.32
#